data_cdde8f51a37d3263f60bd4dadecd55ff
#
_entry.id   cdde8f51a37d3263f60bd4dadecd55ff
#
_cell.length_a   1.000
_cell.length_b   1.000
_cell.length_c   1.000
_cell.angle_alpha   90.00
_cell.angle_beta   90.00
_cell.angle_gamma   90.00
#
_symmetry.space_group_name_H-M   'P 1'
#
loop_
_entity.id
_entity.type
_entity.pdbx_description
1 polymer ?
#
loop_
_entity_poly.entity_id
_entity_poly.type
_entity_poly.pdbx_seq_one_letter_code
_entity_poly.pdbx_strand_id
1 'polypeptide(L)'
;MNKTIKTPVVPKALLIPFIATTSIFALWGFANDLTNPMVAAFKKVMVLSNQEAYNVQFAFYFGYGVMAVPAALFIRKFSYKSGILFGLALYAVGAILFYPAALQGRYDYFLISLFVITCGLGFLETTSNPLILSMGDPSTATQRLNLAQSFNPLGSLTGMMIAKFMVLDRLLSVDYSNSSEIVALGTEKAAKIKAHDLDVISTPYIGVGLFVLLVFLIIWKTKIPAMYLGKHLSIKQSLSLIFKNKLYILGVLAQMFYVGAQIMCWTAIFQLVEYLNQGLPVDHKIDGTYWNISAMLLFVSTRFIGTALMRKINPVKMLTVFALAGSLLCLGVILTTGILSLICLVLVSVFMSIMFPTIYGIALKDMGEEAKLASSGLIMAIVGGAFLPKIQAAIMDFGDTVNGTEVFGDIVTGGITEIHFSFILPLICLLFVAFYGFYAYRVKRVINS
;
A
#
# COMPACT_ATOMS: atom_id res chain seq x y z
N MET A 1 -31.26 20.55 27.41
CA MET A 1 -29.99 19.92 26.92
C MET A 1 -30.33 18.71 26.08
N ASN A 2 -30.43 18.89 24.75
CA ASN A 2 -30.62 17.76 23.83
C ASN A 2 -29.33 16.92 23.83
N LYS A 3 -29.39 15.73 24.43
CA LYS A 3 -28.36 14.71 24.22
C LYS A 3 -28.37 14.34 22.71
N THR A 4 -27.46 14.92 21.94
CA THR A 4 -27.17 14.46 20.58
C THR A 4 -26.80 13.00 20.70
N ILE A 5 -27.72 12.11 20.32
CA ILE A 5 -27.47 10.67 20.22
C ILE A 5 -26.33 10.51 19.20
N LYS A 6 -25.13 10.23 19.68
CA LYS A 6 -23.98 10.02 18.79
C LYS A 6 -24.22 8.75 17.99
N THR A 7 -24.37 8.92 16.69
CA THR A 7 -24.53 7.81 15.74
C THR A 7 -23.37 6.83 15.90
N PRO A 8 -23.60 5.53 16.12
CA PRO A 8 -22.53 4.56 16.28
C PRO A 8 -21.76 4.41 14.97
N VAL A 9 -20.43 4.28 15.05
CA VAL A 9 -19.56 4.08 13.89
C VAL A 9 -19.92 2.76 13.19
N VAL A 10 -20.19 1.71 13.97
CA VAL A 10 -20.66 0.41 13.51
C VAL A 10 -21.90 0.04 14.31
N PRO A 11 -23.05 -0.17 13.65
CA PRO A 11 -24.26 -0.70 14.31
C PRO A 11 -23.99 -2.09 14.90
N LYS A 12 -24.58 -2.38 16.08
CA LYS A 12 -24.42 -3.69 16.76
C LYS A 12 -24.75 -4.88 15.86
N ALA A 13 -25.79 -4.76 15.03
CA ALA A 13 -26.21 -5.82 14.10
C ALA A 13 -25.17 -6.11 12.99
N LEU A 14 -24.28 -5.16 12.69
CA LEU A 14 -23.26 -5.27 11.64
C LEU A 14 -21.85 -5.52 12.21
N LEU A 15 -21.71 -5.69 13.52
CA LEU A 15 -20.41 -5.82 14.17
C LEU A 15 -19.66 -7.07 13.69
N ILE A 16 -20.31 -8.22 13.60
CA ILE A 16 -19.69 -9.48 13.14
C ILE A 16 -19.26 -9.38 11.66
N PRO A 17 -20.12 -8.97 10.70
CA PRO A 17 -19.70 -8.72 9.33
C PRO A 17 -18.57 -7.68 9.22
N PHE A 18 -18.60 -6.63 10.04
CA PHE A 18 -17.57 -5.61 10.07
C PHE A 18 -16.21 -6.18 10.51
N ILE A 19 -16.15 -6.94 11.62
CA ILE A 19 -14.92 -7.58 12.10
C ILE A 19 -14.36 -8.55 11.05
N ALA A 20 -15.23 -9.40 10.49
CA ALA A 20 -14.86 -10.36 9.45
C ALA A 20 -14.30 -9.68 8.18
N THR A 21 -14.89 -8.56 7.76
CA THR A 21 -14.37 -7.78 6.61
C THR A 21 -13.09 -7.03 6.99
N THR A 22 -12.99 -6.54 8.23
CA THR A 22 -11.82 -5.83 8.73
C THR A 22 -10.56 -6.73 8.77
N SER A 23 -10.71 -8.01 9.09
CA SER A 23 -9.57 -8.96 9.09
C SER A 23 -8.92 -9.11 7.70
N ILE A 24 -9.67 -8.86 6.62
CA ILE A 24 -9.14 -8.88 5.25
C ILE A 24 -8.10 -7.79 5.03
N PHE A 25 -8.27 -6.61 5.65
CA PHE A 25 -7.28 -5.52 5.54
C PHE A 25 -5.94 -5.89 6.19
N ALA A 26 -5.95 -6.64 7.30
CA ALA A 26 -4.73 -7.16 7.89
C ALA A 26 -4.04 -8.17 6.95
N LEU A 27 -4.80 -9.07 6.31
CA LEU A 27 -4.27 -10.02 5.32
C LEU A 27 -3.65 -9.30 4.12
N TRP A 28 -4.27 -8.21 3.68
CA TRP A 28 -3.75 -7.43 2.57
C TRP A 28 -2.41 -6.76 2.91
N GLY A 29 -2.33 -6.06 4.06
CA GLY A 29 -1.08 -5.47 4.53
C GLY A 29 0.03 -6.51 4.71
N PHE A 30 -0.33 -7.67 5.26
CA PHE A 30 0.58 -8.79 5.43
C PHE A 30 1.22 -9.25 4.10
N ALA A 31 0.41 -9.48 3.06
CA ALA A 31 0.90 -9.93 1.76
C ALA A 31 1.84 -8.91 1.10
N ASN A 32 1.49 -7.62 1.20
CA ASN A 32 2.29 -6.53 0.63
C ASN A 32 3.70 -6.50 1.22
N ASP A 33 3.81 -6.53 2.53
CA ASP A 33 5.08 -6.35 3.23
C ASP A 33 5.86 -7.65 3.47
N LEU A 34 5.22 -8.81 3.30
CA LEU A 34 5.93 -10.08 3.12
C LEU A 34 6.65 -10.10 1.76
N THR A 35 6.02 -9.57 0.69
CA THR A 35 6.54 -9.67 -0.68
C THR A 35 7.68 -8.68 -0.96
N ASN A 36 7.68 -7.49 -0.36
CA ASN A 36 8.71 -6.48 -0.63
C ASN A 36 10.15 -6.96 -0.39
N PRO A 37 10.50 -7.62 0.74
CA PRO A 37 11.83 -8.17 0.95
C PRO A 37 12.19 -9.34 0.02
N MET A 38 11.18 -9.99 -0.58
CA MET A 38 11.41 -11.13 -1.48
C MET A 38 12.11 -10.72 -2.78
N VAL A 39 12.04 -9.45 -3.18
CA VAL A 39 12.82 -8.95 -4.34
C VAL A 39 14.32 -9.23 -4.13
N ALA A 40 14.85 -8.86 -2.96
CA ALA A 40 16.25 -9.09 -2.62
C ALA A 40 16.56 -10.59 -2.45
N ALA A 41 15.66 -11.35 -1.82
CA ALA A 41 15.82 -12.79 -1.64
C ALA A 41 15.89 -13.52 -2.99
N PHE A 42 14.92 -13.30 -3.89
CA PHE A 42 14.93 -13.91 -5.23
C PHE A 42 16.13 -13.49 -6.06
N LYS A 43 16.53 -12.21 -5.99
CA LYS A 43 17.73 -11.74 -6.70
C LYS A 43 18.95 -12.60 -6.32
N LYS A 44 19.13 -12.86 -5.04
CA LYS A 44 20.28 -13.60 -4.52
C LYS A 44 20.18 -15.11 -4.81
N VAL A 45 19.04 -15.72 -4.49
CA VAL A 45 18.82 -17.18 -4.62
C VAL A 45 18.76 -17.64 -6.07
N MET A 46 18.17 -16.82 -6.95
CA MET A 46 18.01 -17.14 -8.37
C MET A 46 19.10 -16.55 -9.26
N VAL A 47 20.06 -15.80 -8.66
CA VAL A 47 21.16 -15.13 -9.42
C VAL A 47 20.61 -14.19 -10.49
N LEU A 48 19.64 -13.34 -10.11
CA LEU A 48 18.97 -12.45 -11.05
C LEU A 48 19.69 -11.11 -11.17
N SER A 49 19.57 -10.49 -12.35
CA SER A 49 19.89 -9.07 -12.52
C SER A 49 18.93 -8.18 -11.71
N ASN A 50 19.29 -6.93 -11.51
CA ASN A 50 18.38 -5.95 -10.87
C ASN A 50 17.06 -5.87 -11.63
N GLN A 51 17.11 -5.77 -12.96
CA GLN A 51 15.92 -5.65 -13.80
C GLN A 51 14.99 -6.86 -13.67
N GLU A 52 15.54 -8.08 -13.64
CA GLU A 52 14.76 -9.30 -13.45
C GLU A 52 14.13 -9.38 -12.06
N ALA A 53 14.86 -9.00 -11.01
CA ALA A 53 14.35 -9.00 -9.65
C ALA A 53 13.15 -8.06 -9.46
N TYR A 54 13.13 -6.91 -10.16
CA TYR A 54 11.99 -5.98 -10.13
C TYR A 54 10.71 -6.53 -10.78
N ASN A 55 10.77 -7.65 -11.53
CA ASN A 55 9.58 -8.32 -12.04
C ASN A 55 8.66 -8.82 -10.91
N VAL A 56 9.18 -9.05 -9.70
CA VAL A 56 8.37 -9.35 -8.50
C VAL A 56 7.40 -8.20 -8.22
N GLN A 57 7.88 -6.97 -8.18
CA GLN A 57 7.03 -5.81 -7.95
C GLN A 57 6.09 -5.55 -9.13
N PHE A 58 6.57 -5.72 -10.35
CA PHE A 58 5.72 -5.60 -11.53
C PHE A 58 4.56 -6.60 -11.49
N ALA A 59 4.82 -7.88 -11.25
CA ALA A 59 3.77 -8.90 -11.13
C ALA A 59 2.76 -8.54 -10.03
N PHE A 60 3.25 -8.02 -8.90
CA PHE A 60 2.44 -7.61 -7.77
C PHE A 60 1.49 -6.44 -8.14
N TYR A 61 2.01 -5.32 -8.65
CA TYR A 61 1.18 -4.14 -8.96
C TYR A 61 0.31 -4.33 -10.20
N PHE A 62 0.75 -5.14 -11.15
CA PHE A 62 0.01 -5.44 -12.37
C PHE A 62 -1.29 -6.21 -12.07
N GLY A 63 -1.27 -7.12 -11.11
CA GLY A 63 -2.46 -7.84 -10.65
C GLY A 63 -3.56 -6.90 -10.13
N TYR A 64 -3.20 -5.86 -9.38
CA TYR A 64 -4.15 -4.83 -8.95
C TYR A 64 -4.77 -4.07 -10.12
N GLY A 65 -3.93 -3.60 -11.04
CA GLY A 65 -4.39 -2.83 -12.20
C GLY A 65 -5.37 -3.61 -13.08
N VAL A 66 -5.05 -4.87 -13.36
CA VAL A 66 -5.86 -5.74 -14.23
C VAL A 66 -7.16 -6.15 -13.55
N MET A 67 -7.14 -6.46 -12.24
CA MET A 67 -8.30 -7.05 -11.56
C MET A 67 -9.27 -6.06 -10.94
N ALA A 68 -8.94 -4.79 -10.80
CA ALA A 68 -9.82 -3.79 -10.19
C ALA A 68 -11.16 -3.66 -10.94
N VAL A 69 -11.14 -3.53 -12.27
CA VAL A 69 -12.36 -3.41 -13.09
C VAL A 69 -13.15 -4.73 -13.15
N PRO A 70 -12.55 -5.89 -13.46
CA PRO A 70 -13.23 -7.18 -13.37
C PRO A 70 -13.89 -7.43 -12.01
N ALA A 71 -13.21 -7.09 -10.90
CA ALA A 71 -13.76 -7.22 -9.56
C ALA A 71 -14.99 -6.34 -9.36
N ALA A 72 -14.95 -5.07 -9.78
CA ALA A 72 -16.08 -4.16 -9.68
C ALA A 72 -17.30 -4.66 -10.49
N LEU A 73 -17.07 -5.16 -11.70
CA LEU A 73 -18.13 -5.75 -12.53
C LEU A 73 -18.70 -7.03 -11.89
N PHE A 74 -17.84 -7.86 -11.30
CA PHE A 74 -18.24 -9.08 -10.63
C PHE A 74 -19.15 -8.78 -9.42
N ILE A 75 -18.76 -7.87 -8.52
CA ILE A 75 -19.56 -7.52 -7.35
C ILE A 75 -20.87 -6.80 -7.72
N ARG A 76 -20.90 -6.13 -8.85
CA ARG A 76 -22.12 -5.55 -9.39
C ARG A 76 -23.11 -6.61 -9.85
N LYS A 77 -22.61 -7.71 -10.45
CA LYS A 77 -23.44 -8.81 -10.96
C LYS A 77 -23.89 -9.76 -9.85
N PHE A 78 -23.02 -10.05 -8.88
CA PHE A 78 -23.26 -11.04 -7.83
C PHE A 78 -23.53 -10.37 -6.48
N SER A 79 -22.49 -10.26 -5.63
CA SER A 79 -22.60 -9.62 -4.31
C SER A 79 -21.20 -9.28 -3.77
N TYR A 80 -21.15 -8.44 -2.75
CA TYR A 80 -19.91 -8.19 -2.00
C TYR A 80 -19.35 -9.48 -1.39
N LYS A 81 -20.20 -10.32 -0.79
CA LYS A 81 -19.78 -11.61 -0.21
C LYS A 81 -19.12 -12.51 -1.24
N SER A 82 -19.72 -12.64 -2.43
CA SER A 82 -19.17 -13.46 -3.51
C SER A 82 -17.82 -12.90 -4.00
N GLY A 83 -17.68 -11.57 -4.09
CA GLY A 83 -16.42 -10.92 -4.44
C GLY A 83 -15.31 -11.18 -3.42
N ILE A 84 -15.62 -11.09 -2.12
CA ILE A 84 -14.68 -11.42 -1.05
C ILE A 84 -14.25 -12.88 -1.13
N LEU A 85 -15.19 -13.81 -1.25
CA LEU A 85 -14.89 -15.24 -1.33
C LEU A 85 -14.05 -15.57 -2.57
N PHE A 86 -14.34 -14.97 -3.71
CA PHE A 86 -13.54 -15.15 -4.92
C PHE A 86 -12.13 -14.60 -4.76
N GLY A 87 -11.98 -13.41 -4.17
CA GLY A 87 -10.68 -12.82 -3.88
C GLY A 87 -9.84 -13.65 -2.91
N LEU A 88 -10.45 -14.15 -1.81
CA LEU A 88 -9.78 -15.05 -0.87
C LEU A 88 -9.37 -16.39 -1.53
N ALA A 89 -10.20 -16.94 -2.41
CA ALA A 89 -9.86 -18.15 -3.14
C ALA A 89 -8.65 -17.95 -4.06
N LEU A 90 -8.61 -16.86 -4.83
CA LEU A 90 -7.44 -16.50 -5.66
C LEU A 90 -6.20 -16.30 -4.81
N TYR A 91 -6.32 -15.59 -3.69
CA TYR A 91 -5.19 -15.36 -2.78
C TYR A 91 -4.65 -16.69 -2.25
N ALA A 92 -5.51 -17.58 -1.74
CA ALA A 92 -5.12 -18.88 -1.22
C ALA A 92 -4.46 -19.75 -2.29
N VAL A 93 -5.04 -19.81 -3.50
CA VAL A 93 -4.47 -20.56 -4.63
C VAL A 93 -3.10 -20.01 -4.99
N GLY A 94 -2.96 -18.69 -5.16
CA GLY A 94 -1.67 -18.08 -5.49
C GLY A 94 -0.60 -18.33 -4.42
N ALA A 95 -0.97 -18.29 -3.13
CA ALA A 95 -0.06 -18.57 -2.03
C ALA A 95 0.39 -20.06 -2.00
N ILE A 96 -0.53 -20.99 -2.26
CA ILE A 96 -0.22 -22.44 -2.33
C ILE A 96 0.63 -22.78 -3.57
N LEU A 97 0.50 -22.04 -4.67
CA LEU A 97 1.31 -22.22 -5.87
C LEU A 97 2.81 -21.94 -5.64
N PHE A 98 3.20 -21.30 -4.53
CA PHE A 98 4.61 -21.18 -4.15
C PHE A 98 5.27 -22.53 -3.90
N TYR A 99 4.52 -23.53 -3.43
CA TYR A 99 5.05 -24.88 -3.22
C TYR A 99 5.53 -25.55 -4.51
N PRO A 100 4.69 -25.75 -5.55
CA PRO A 100 5.16 -26.30 -6.81
C PRO A 100 6.19 -25.41 -7.53
N ALA A 101 6.16 -24.08 -7.32
CA ALA A 101 7.17 -23.18 -7.83
C ALA A 101 8.56 -23.45 -7.22
N ALA A 102 8.62 -23.70 -5.90
CA ALA A 102 9.85 -24.06 -5.21
C ALA A 102 10.40 -25.40 -5.67
N LEU A 103 9.54 -26.44 -5.82
CA LEU A 103 9.94 -27.75 -6.30
C LEU A 103 10.55 -27.72 -7.71
N GLN A 104 10.05 -26.87 -8.59
CA GLN A 104 10.57 -26.74 -9.94
C GLN A 104 11.77 -25.79 -10.04
N GLY A 105 12.01 -24.95 -9.01
CA GLY A 105 13.11 -24.00 -8.97
C GLY A 105 13.10 -22.95 -10.08
N ARG A 106 11.92 -22.64 -10.65
CA ARG A 106 11.75 -21.73 -11.78
C ARG A 106 11.15 -20.41 -11.32
N TYR A 107 11.80 -19.31 -11.67
CA TYR A 107 11.42 -17.96 -11.26
C TYR A 107 10.06 -17.51 -11.80
N ASP A 108 9.74 -17.84 -13.05
CA ASP A 108 8.47 -17.51 -13.69
C ASP A 108 7.25 -18.07 -12.94
N TYR A 109 7.35 -19.26 -12.34
CA TYR A 109 6.27 -19.81 -11.53
C TYR A 109 6.02 -19.00 -10.24
N PHE A 110 7.06 -18.45 -9.63
CA PHE A 110 6.90 -17.53 -8.50
C PHE A 110 6.22 -16.23 -8.91
N LEU A 111 6.57 -15.67 -10.07
CA LEU A 111 5.92 -14.48 -10.62
C LEU A 111 4.43 -14.73 -10.90
N ILE A 112 4.07 -15.88 -11.47
CA ILE A 112 2.68 -16.28 -11.68
C ILE A 112 1.96 -16.42 -10.34
N SER A 113 2.57 -17.05 -9.34
CA SER A 113 2.00 -17.20 -8.00
C SER A 113 1.71 -15.84 -7.36
N LEU A 114 2.66 -14.91 -7.42
CA LEU A 114 2.49 -13.53 -6.93
C LEU A 114 1.38 -12.79 -7.70
N PHE A 115 1.34 -12.92 -9.01
CA PHE A 115 0.29 -12.33 -9.84
C PHE A 115 -1.10 -12.83 -9.45
N VAL A 116 -1.25 -14.15 -9.20
CA VAL A 116 -2.53 -14.73 -8.76
C VAL A 116 -2.90 -14.24 -7.36
N ILE A 117 -1.94 -14.16 -6.42
CA ILE A 117 -2.17 -13.54 -5.10
C ILE A 117 -2.73 -12.14 -5.27
N THR A 118 -2.09 -11.31 -6.07
CA THR A 118 -2.46 -9.90 -6.21
C THR A 118 -3.74 -9.69 -7.01
N CYS A 119 -4.07 -10.58 -7.92
CA CYS A 119 -5.42 -10.65 -8.49
C CYS A 119 -6.47 -10.83 -7.38
N GLY A 120 -6.22 -11.75 -6.43
CA GLY A 120 -7.06 -11.93 -5.25
C GLY A 120 -7.15 -10.69 -4.38
N LEU A 121 -6.01 -10.04 -4.10
CA LEU A 121 -5.96 -8.80 -3.31
C LEU A 121 -6.72 -7.65 -3.99
N GLY A 122 -6.60 -7.50 -5.32
CA GLY A 122 -7.36 -6.52 -6.09
C GLY A 122 -8.89 -6.72 -5.98
N PHE A 123 -9.34 -7.99 -5.99
CA PHE A 123 -10.74 -8.33 -5.71
C PHE A 123 -11.15 -7.95 -4.29
N LEU A 124 -10.34 -8.32 -3.29
CA LEU A 124 -10.62 -8.05 -1.89
C LEU A 124 -10.72 -6.55 -1.62
N GLU A 125 -9.80 -5.77 -2.15
CA GLU A 125 -9.75 -4.33 -1.92
C GLU A 125 -10.89 -3.59 -2.62
N THR A 126 -11.16 -3.94 -3.88
CA THR A 126 -12.28 -3.38 -4.66
C THR A 126 -13.63 -3.70 -4.01
N THR A 127 -13.73 -4.83 -3.30
CA THR A 127 -14.97 -5.30 -2.68
C THR A 127 -15.14 -4.81 -1.25
N SER A 128 -14.09 -4.90 -0.42
CA SER A 128 -14.19 -4.65 1.03
C SER A 128 -14.34 -3.17 1.37
N ASN A 129 -13.67 -2.28 0.63
CA ASN A 129 -13.76 -0.84 0.89
C ASN A 129 -15.18 -0.29 0.74
N PRO A 130 -15.90 -0.46 -0.39
CA PRO A 130 -17.27 0.03 -0.51
C PRO A 130 -18.25 -0.73 0.40
N LEU A 131 -17.99 -2.01 0.68
CA LEU A 131 -18.79 -2.76 1.66
C LEU A 131 -18.71 -2.12 3.04
N ILE A 132 -17.50 -1.80 3.55
CA ILE A 132 -17.32 -1.14 4.84
C ILE A 132 -18.00 0.23 4.85
N LEU A 133 -17.91 1.03 3.77
CA LEU A 133 -18.60 2.31 3.68
C LEU A 133 -20.12 2.17 3.81
N SER A 134 -20.69 1.08 3.31
CA SER A 134 -22.14 0.82 3.34
C SER A 134 -22.64 0.20 4.66
N MET A 135 -21.77 -0.25 5.57
CA MET A 135 -22.13 -0.91 6.84
C MET A 135 -22.60 0.06 7.93
N GLY A 136 -23.51 0.97 7.66
CA GLY A 136 -24.08 1.88 8.67
C GLY A 136 -24.38 3.27 8.13
N ASP A 137 -24.51 4.24 9.04
CA ASP A 137 -24.88 5.60 8.69
C ASP A 137 -23.84 6.27 7.77
N PRO A 138 -24.27 6.96 6.69
CA PRO A 138 -23.36 7.66 5.78
C PRO A 138 -22.50 8.73 6.46
N SER A 139 -22.97 9.35 7.54
CA SER A 139 -22.22 10.39 8.28
C SER A 139 -20.95 9.85 8.95
N THR A 140 -20.93 8.56 9.29
CA THR A 140 -19.79 7.85 9.91
C THR A 140 -19.00 6.98 8.93
N ALA A 141 -19.38 6.94 7.65
CA ALA A 141 -18.81 6.03 6.67
C ALA A 141 -17.28 6.15 6.53
N THR A 142 -16.77 7.38 6.38
CA THR A 142 -15.31 7.63 6.27
C THR A 142 -14.56 7.22 7.54
N GLN A 143 -15.12 7.49 8.73
CA GLN A 143 -14.52 7.06 9.99
C GLN A 143 -14.49 5.53 10.11
N ARG A 144 -15.57 4.87 9.70
CA ARG A 144 -15.70 3.41 9.68
C ARG A 144 -14.67 2.75 8.77
N LEU A 145 -14.44 3.32 7.57
CA LEU A 145 -13.41 2.83 6.66
C LEU A 145 -12.00 3.05 7.24
N ASN A 146 -11.73 4.21 7.85
CA ASN A 146 -10.46 4.47 8.54
C ASN A 146 -10.21 3.45 9.66
N LEU A 147 -11.25 3.13 10.46
CA LEU A 147 -11.16 2.11 11.51
C LEU A 147 -10.81 0.74 10.94
N ALA A 148 -11.51 0.29 9.90
CA ALA A 148 -11.24 -1.00 9.27
C ALA A 148 -9.82 -1.06 8.68
N GLN A 149 -9.42 -0.03 7.96
CA GLN A 149 -8.09 0.05 7.36
C GLN A 149 -6.95 0.28 8.37
N SER A 150 -7.25 0.61 9.64
CA SER A 150 -6.22 0.69 10.69
C SER A 150 -5.58 -0.66 10.99
N PHE A 151 -6.22 -1.76 10.60
CA PHE A 151 -5.68 -3.12 10.76
C PHE A 151 -4.72 -3.52 9.63
N ASN A 152 -4.73 -2.83 8.50
CA ASN A 152 -3.81 -3.10 7.40
C ASN A 152 -2.32 -2.94 7.82
N PRO A 153 -1.88 -1.82 8.42
CA PRO A 153 -0.49 -1.67 8.83
C PRO A 153 -0.06 -2.65 9.95
N LEU A 154 -1.02 -3.17 10.74
CA LEU A 154 -0.70 -4.25 11.70
C LEU A 154 -0.35 -5.54 10.95
N GLY A 155 -1.08 -5.85 9.88
CA GLY A 155 -0.74 -6.92 8.97
C GLY A 155 0.63 -6.71 8.32
N SER A 156 0.92 -5.50 7.85
CA SER A 156 2.21 -5.10 7.27
C SER A 156 3.37 -5.36 8.23
N LEU A 157 3.28 -4.90 9.47
CA LEU A 157 4.31 -5.16 10.49
C LEU A 157 4.53 -6.65 10.71
N THR A 158 3.45 -7.44 10.78
CA THR A 158 3.55 -8.90 10.93
C THR A 158 4.21 -9.53 9.71
N GLY A 159 3.89 -9.09 8.49
CA GLY A 159 4.50 -9.53 7.24
C GLY A 159 6.01 -9.25 7.20
N MET A 160 6.42 -8.05 7.58
CA MET A 160 7.84 -7.66 7.67
C MET A 160 8.59 -8.51 8.69
N MET A 161 8.01 -8.77 9.88
CA MET A 161 8.64 -9.63 10.89
C MET A 161 8.81 -11.06 10.39
N ILE A 162 7.79 -11.62 9.75
CA ILE A 162 7.87 -12.97 9.17
C ILE A 162 8.90 -13.01 8.04
N ALA A 163 8.92 -12.01 7.15
CA ALA A 163 9.92 -11.91 6.10
C ALA A 163 11.34 -11.89 6.67
N LYS A 164 11.58 -11.12 7.74
CA LYS A 164 12.89 -11.06 8.39
C LYS A 164 13.23 -12.38 9.07
N PHE A 165 12.48 -12.79 10.07
CA PHE A 165 12.86 -13.88 10.97
C PHE A 165 12.65 -15.28 10.39
N MET A 166 11.68 -15.47 9.50
CA MET A 166 11.39 -16.77 8.92
C MET A 166 11.98 -16.96 7.53
N VAL A 167 12.36 -15.88 6.84
CA VAL A 167 12.95 -15.96 5.50
C VAL A 167 14.37 -15.44 5.52
N LEU A 168 14.57 -14.12 5.58
CA LEU A 168 15.89 -13.51 5.37
C LEU A 168 16.97 -14.04 6.32
N ASP A 169 16.67 -14.19 7.60
CA ASP A 169 17.62 -14.69 8.60
C ASP A 169 17.88 -16.22 8.48
N ARG A 170 17.17 -16.92 7.60
CA ARG A 170 17.30 -18.37 7.39
C ARG A 170 17.88 -18.76 6.03
N LEU A 171 18.08 -17.79 5.14
CA LEU A 171 18.68 -18.06 3.83
C LEU A 171 20.14 -18.41 3.98
N LEU A 172 20.57 -19.57 3.47
CA LEU A 172 21.98 -19.95 3.40
C LEU A 172 22.78 -19.07 2.43
N SER A 173 22.12 -18.52 1.40
CA SER A 173 22.76 -17.61 0.47
C SER A 173 23.17 -16.27 1.08
N VAL A 174 22.70 -15.92 2.30
CA VAL A 174 23.12 -14.70 3.02
C VAL A 174 24.59 -14.74 3.42
N ASP A 175 25.14 -15.91 3.69
CA ASP A 175 26.55 -16.07 4.13
C ASP A 175 27.57 -15.75 3.01
N TYR A 176 27.10 -15.54 1.77
CA TYR A 176 27.94 -15.24 0.62
C TYR A 176 27.73 -13.80 0.16
N SER A 177 28.85 -13.09 -0.14
CA SER A 177 28.80 -11.66 -0.54
C SER A 177 28.10 -11.47 -1.88
N ASN A 178 28.30 -12.42 -2.81
CA ASN A 178 27.68 -12.38 -4.14
C ASN A 178 27.37 -13.78 -4.69
N SER A 179 26.50 -13.82 -5.67
CA SER A 179 26.05 -15.07 -6.29
C SER A 179 27.18 -15.85 -6.97
N SER A 180 28.26 -15.20 -7.41
CA SER A 180 29.42 -15.85 -8.03
C SER A 180 30.15 -16.74 -7.03
N GLU A 181 30.19 -16.40 -5.76
CA GLU A 181 30.78 -17.24 -4.70
C GLU A 181 30.00 -18.54 -4.51
N ILE A 182 28.66 -18.49 -4.57
CA ILE A 182 27.80 -19.67 -4.50
C ILE A 182 28.06 -20.60 -5.68
N VAL A 183 28.17 -20.02 -6.89
CA VAL A 183 28.47 -20.79 -8.12
C VAL A 183 29.87 -21.44 -8.04
N ALA A 184 30.85 -20.77 -7.43
CA ALA A 184 32.20 -21.27 -7.25
C ALA A 184 32.28 -22.50 -6.31
N LEU A 185 31.27 -22.75 -5.46
CA LEU A 185 31.21 -23.94 -4.58
C LEU A 185 30.99 -25.27 -5.32
N GLY A 186 30.70 -25.19 -6.62
CA GLY A 186 30.34 -26.32 -7.45
C GLY A 186 28.86 -26.61 -7.53
N THR A 187 28.45 -27.27 -8.61
CA THR A 187 27.04 -27.44 -8.99
C THR A 187 26.18 -28.12 -7.92
N GLU A 188 26.70 -29.12 -7.22
CA GLU A 188 25.93 -29.87 -6.21
C GLU A 188 25.64 -29.02 -4.96
N LYS A 189 26.66 -28.31 -4.43
CA LYS A 189 26.47 -27.44 -3.25
C LYS A 189 25.58 -26.25 -3.57
N ALA A 190 25.78 -25.60 -4.71
CA ALA A 190 24.95 -24.51 -5.17
C ALA A 190 23.48 -24.91 -5.32
N ALA A 191 23.22 -26.11 -5.89
CA ALA A 191 21.87 -26.65 -6.00
C ALA A 191 21.21 -26.91 -4.64
N LYS A 192 21.96 -27.43 -3.65
CA LYS A 192 21.44 -27.66 -2.29
C LYS A 192 21.09 -26.34 -1.59
N ILE A 193 21.94 -25.33 -1.68
CA ILE A 193 21.67 -23.99 -1.14
C ILE A 193 20.41 -23.41 -1.80
N LYS A 194 20.33 -23.44 -3.12
CA LYS A 194 19.17 -22.96 -3.86
C LYS A 194 17.88 -23.66 -3.45
N ALA A 195 17.89 -25.00 -3.38
CA ALA A 195 16.72 -25.79 -2.99
C ALA A 195 16.25 -25.45 -1.56
N HIS A 196 17.19 -25.36 -0.61
CA HIS A 196 16.90 -24.94 0.77
C HIS A 196 16.28 -23.53 0.80
N ASP A 197 16.89 -22.57 0.13
CA ASP A 197 16.45 -21.18 0.19
C ASP A 197 15.08 -20.97 -0.48
N LEU A 198 14.80 -21.74 -1.54
CA LEU A 198 13.46 -21.73 -2.15
C LEU A 198 12.39 -22.35 -1.25
N ASP A 199 12.72 -23.36 -0.48
CA ASP A 199 11.83 -23.93 0.54
C ASP A 199 11.58 -22.91 1.67
N VAL A 200 12.64 -22.26 2.16
CA VAL A 200 12.53 -21.18 3.16
C VAL A 200 11.65 -20.03 2.67
N ILE A 201 11.79 -19.59 1.40
CA ILE A 201 10.96 -18.55 0.81
C ILE A 201 9.50 -18.99 0.68
N SER A 202 9.23 -20.23 0.27
CA SER A 202 7.87 -20.71 -0.01
C SER A 202 7.06 -21.03 1.25
N THR A 203 7.70 -21.48 2.31
CA THR A 203 7.05 -21.91 3.55
C THR A 203 6.10 -20.87 4.17
N PRO A 204 6.46 -19.59 4.34
CA PRO A 204 5.53 -18.58 4.84
C PRO A 204 4.31 -18.38 3.94
N TYR A 205 4.48 -18.44 2.61
CA TYR A 205 3.35 -18.28 1.69
C TYR A 205 2.37 -19.44 1.79
N ILE A 206 2.85 -20.67 1.95
CA ILE A 206 1.98 -21.84 2.19
C ILE A 206 1.20 -21.65 3.48
N GLY A 207 1.87 -21.23 4.58
CA GLY A 207 1.22 -20.93 5.85
C GLY A 207 0.13 -19.88 5.71
N VAL A 208 0.41 -18.81 4.97
CA VAL A 208 -0.56 -17.75 4.65
C VAL A 208 -1.72 -18.31 3.82
N GLY A 209 -1.44 -19.12 2.80
CA GLY A 209 -2.47 -19.75 1.98
C GLY A 209 -3.47 -20.56 2.81
N LEU A 210 -2.97 -21.36 3.76
CA LEU A 210 -3.79 -22.12 4.69
C LEU A 210 -4.60 -21.21 5.63
N PHE A 211 -3.98 -20.14 6.13
CA PHE A 211 -4.69 -19.16 6.97
C PHE A 211 -5.78 -18.42 6.19
N VAL A 212 -5.51 -18.03 4.94
CA VAL A 212 -6.50 -17.40 4.05
C VAL A 212 -7.67 -18.35 3.77
N LEU A 213 -7.42 -19.67 3.60
CA LEU A 213 -8.48 -20.66 3.49
C LEU A 213 -9.35 -20.74 4.76
N LEU A 214 -8.74 -20.63 5.94
CA LEU A 214 -9.50 -20.55 7.20
C LEU A 214 -10.40 -19.31 7.22
N VAL A 215 -9.87 -18.15 6.85
CA VAL A 215 -10.65 -16.90 6.75
C VAL A 215 -11.74 -17.02 5.70
N PHE A 216 -11.47 -17.66 4.57
CA PHE A 216 -12.49 -18.00 3.56
C PHE A 216 -13.67 -18.78 4.16
N LEU A 217 -13.38 -19.82 4.92
CA LEU A 217 -14.42 -20.65 5.57
C LEU A 217 -15.23 -19.84 6.61
N ILE A 218 -14.58 -18.96 7.36
CA ILE A 218 -15.25 -18.09 8.33
C ILE A 218 -16.20 -17.12 7.59
N ILE A 219 -15.71 -16.45 6.55
CA ILE A 219 -16.51 -15.51 5.75
C ILE A 219 -17.67 -16.25 5.03
N TRP A 220 -17.40 -17.46 4.54
CA TRP A 220 -18.44 -18.27 3.89
C TRP A 220 -19.62 -18.55 4.84
N LYS A 221 -19.35 -18.88 6.10
CA LYS A 221 -20.36 -19.09 7.14
C LYS A 221 -20.98 -17.78 7.66
N THR A 222 -20.30 -16.65 7.57
CA THR A 222 -20.77 -15.36 8.08
C THR A 222 -21.90 -14.81 7.20
N LYS A 223 -23.01 -14.42 7.81
CA LYS A 223 -24.11 -13.74 7.11
C LYS A 223 -23.72 -12.27 6.89
N ILE A 224 -23.23 -11.93 5.71
CA ILE A 224 -23.03 -10.55 5.28
C ILE A 224 -24.37 -10.08 4.69
N PRO A 225 -24.99 -9.02 5.24
CA PRO A 225 -26.26 -8.52 4.71
C PRO A 225 -26.13 -8.14 3.23
N ALA A 226 -27.12 -8.52 2.43
CA ALA A 226 -27.24 -8.01 1.07
C ALA A 226 -27.49 -6.50 1.19
N MET A 227 -26.48 -5.70 0.95
CA MET A 227 -26.66 -4.25 0.86
C MET A 227 -27.51 -3.98 -0.38
N TYR A 228 -28.50 -3.12 -0.21
CA TYR A 228 -29.58 -2.84 -1.16
C TYR A 228 -29.08 -2.81 -2.61
N LEU A 229 -29.61 -3.72 -3.41
CA LEU A 229 -29.40 -3.76 -4.86
C LEU A 229 -30.48 -2.88 -5.50
N GLY A 230 -30.22 -1.61 -5.62
CA GLY A 230 -31.06 -0.71 -6.44
C GLY A 230 -31.08 -1.16 -7.91
N LYS A 231 -31.98 -0.59 -8.72
CA LYS A 231 -31.97 -0.83 -10.17
C LYS A 231 -30.62 -0.38 -10.73
N HIS A 232 -29.86 -1.32 -11.26
CA HIS A 232 -28.57 -1.02 -11.90
C HIS A 232 -28.80 -0.25 -13.22
N LEU A 233 -28.16 0.90 -13.35
CA LEU A 233 -28.03 1.57 -14.63
C LEU A 233 -27.20 0.71 -15.60
N SER A 234 -27.28 0.97 -16.90
CA SER A 234 -26.36 0.33 -17.83
C SER A 234 -24.91 0.73 -17.51
N ILE A 235 -23.92 -0.11 -17.82
CA ILE A 235 -22.50 0.19 -17.59
C ILE A 235 -22.10 1.53 -18.23
N LYS A 236 -22.59 1.80 -19.45
CA LYS A 236 -22.32 3.07 -20.16
C LYS A 236 -22.87 4.28 -19.42
N GLN A 237 -24.08 4.18 -18.87
CA GLN A 237 -24.68 5.25 -18.06
C GLN A 237 -23.94 5.46 -16.75
N SER A 238 -23.56 4.37 -16.05
CA SER A 238 -22.76 4.41 -14.85
C SER A 238 -21.42 5.11 -15.07
N LEU A 239 -20.67 4.70 -16.10
CA LEU A 239 -19.40 5.34 -16.46
C LEU A 239 -19.59 6.83 -16.79
N SER A 240 -20.65 7.18 -17.54
CA SER A 240 -20.94 8.59 -17.84
C SER A 240 -21.19 9.42 -16.57
N LEU A 241 -21.90 8.87 -15.58
CA LEU A 241 -22.14 9.55 -14.30
C LEU A 241 -20.85 9.68 -13.47
N ILE A 242 -20.07 8.60 -13.41
CA ILE A 242 -18.81 8.55 -12.68
C ILE A 242 -17.82 9.58 -13.25
N PHE A 243 -17.63 9.61 -14.58
CA PHE A 243 -16.71 10.56 -15.23
C PHE A 243 -17.21 12.02 -15.24
N LYS A 244 -18.50 12.27 -15.06
CA LYS A 244 -19.01 13.62 -14.85
C LYS A 244 -18.84 14.14 -13.41
N ASN A 245 -18.60 13.26 -12.46
CA ASN A 245 -18.41 13.64 -11.07
C ASN A 245 -16.98 14.16 -10.85
N LYS A 246 -16.81 15.48 -10.86
CA LYS A 246 -15.51 16.14 -10.65
C LYS A 246 -14.87 15.78 -9.31
N LEU A 247 -15.67 15.62 -8.24
CA LEU A 247 -15.16 15.26 -6.92
C LEU A 247 -14.55 13.85 -6.95
N TYR A 248 -15.16 12.93 -7.68
CA TYR A 248 -14.64 11.58 -7.87
C TYR A 248 -13.33 11.58 -8.69
N ILE A 249 -13.29 12.25 -9.84
CA ILE A 249 -12.10 12.30 -10.70
C ILE A 249 -10.90 12.90 -9.95
N LEU A 250 -11.12 14.04 -9.26
CA LEU A 250 -10.07 14.63 -8.42
C LEU A 250 -9.68 13.71 -7.26
N GLY A 251 -10.62 12.91 -6.74
CA GLY A 251 -10.36 11.90 -5.72
C GLY A 251 -9.47 10.77 -6.24
N VAL A 252 -9.68 10.27 -7.46
CA VAL A 252 -8.82 9.25 -8.09
C VAL A 252 -7.40 9.79 -8.29
N LEU A 253 -7.27 11.02 -8.78
CA LEU A 253 -5.96 11.67 -8.91
C LEU A 253 -5.28 11.90 -7.55
N ALA A 254 -6.04 12.36 -6.55
CA ALA A 254 -5.52 12.55 -5.19
C ALA A 254 -5.06 11.22 -4.57
N GLN A 255 -5.79 10.13 -4.85
CA GLN A 255 -5.42 8.79 -4.41
C GLN A 255 -4.11 8.33 -5.06
N MET A 256 -3.96 8.56 -6.37
CA MET A 256 -2.74 8.22 -7.12
C MET A 256 -1.52 9.00 -6.58
N PHE A 257 -1.66 10.30 -6.39
CA PHE A 257 -0.59 11.13 -5.83
C PHE A 257 -0.27 10.79 -4.37
N TYR A 258 -1.31 10.48 -3.58
CA TYR A 258 -1.10 10.06 -2.19
C TYR A 258 -0.30 8.75 -2.11
N VAL A 259 -0.70 7.71 -2.87
CA VAL A 259 0.01 6.42 -2.83
C VAL A 259 1.44 6.59 -3.34
N GLY A 260 1.63 7.38 -4.39
CA GLY A 260 2.97 7.74 -4.86
C GLY A 260 3.81 8.42 -3.79
N ALA A 261 3.27 9.45 -3.12
CA ALA A 261 3.98 10.14 -2.03
C ALA A 261 4.33 9.19 -0.88
N GLN A 262 3.41 8.29 -0.52
CA GLN A 262 3.63 7.30 0.54
C GLN A 262 4.81 6.39 0.24
N ILE A 263 4.82 5.78 -0.94
CA ILE A 263 5.90 4.86 -1.33
C ILE A 263 7.22 5.63 -1.49
N MET A 264 7.22 6.81 -2.11
CA MET A 264 8.40 7.67 -2.22
C MET A 264 9.01 7.98 -0.86
N CYS A 265 8.21 8.41 0.11
CA CYS A 265 8.73 8.75 1.44
C CYS A 265 9.27 7.53 2.19
N TRP A 266 8.63 6.37 2.09
CA TRP A 266 9.07 5.17 2.82
C TRP A 266 10.31 4.52 2.22
N THR A 267 10.41 4.44 0.89
CA THR A 267 11.61 3.94 0.22
C THR A 267 12.81 4.87 0.42
N ALA A 268 12.58 6.18 0.37
CA ALA A 268 13.63 7.16 0.55
C ALA A 268 14.25 7.19 1.96
N ILE A 269 13.63 6.58 2.98
CA ILE A 269 14.26 6.44 4.30
C ILE A 269 15.60 5.70 4.17
N PHE A 270 15.63 4.58 3.44
CA PHE A 270 16.85 3.80 3.26
C PHE A 270 17.90 4.55 2.45
N GLN A 271 17.49 5.22 1.39
CA GLN A 271 18.39 6.01 0.53
C GLN A 271 18.97 7.21 1.28
N LEU A 272 18.15 7.92 2.06
CA LEU A 272 18.63 9.04 2.87
C LEU A 272 19.59 8.58 3.97
N VAL A 273 19.30 7.43 4.61
CA VAL A 273 20.22 6.84 5.60
C VAL A 273 21.54 6.42 4.94
N GLU A 274 21.51 5.82 3.76
CA GLU A 274 22.70 5.47 3.01
C GLU A 274 23.55 6.71 2.70
N TYR A 275 22.91 7.78 2.24
CA TYR A 275 23.56 9.08 2.02
C TYR A 275 24.18 9.63 3.31
N LEU A 276 23.45 9.62 4.44
CA LEU A 276 23.94 10.11 5.71
C LEU A 276 25.10 9.27 6.29
N ASN A 277 25.19 8.00 5.91
CA ASN A 277 26.24 7.08 6.32
C ASN A 277 27.53 7.22 5.49
N GLN A 278 27.53 8.00 4.41
CA GLN A 278 28.72 8.22 3.59
C GLN A 278 29.81 8.90 4.43
N GLY A 279 30.98 8.28 4.44
CA GLY A 279 32.14 8.81 5.19
C GLY A 279 32.12 8.55 6.71
N LEU A 280 31.06 7.93 7.27
CA LEU A 280 31.02 7.57 8.69
C LEU A 280 31.73 6.25 8.97
N PRO A 281 32.45 6.15 10.12
CA PRO A 281 32.97 4.87 10.60
C PRO A 281 31.85 3.85 10.84
N VAL A 282 32.15 2.55 10.72
CA VAL A 282 31.15 1.46 10.84
C VAL A 282 30.35 1.55 12.13
N ASP A 283 31.00 1.88 13.24
CA ASP A 283 30.40 1.97 14.59
C ASP A 283 29.44 3.17 14.77
N HIS A 284 29.47 4.12 13.84
CA HIS A 284 28.62 5.32 13.87
C HIS A 284 27.54 5.32 12.80
N LYS A 285 27.44 4.24 12.00
CA LYS A 285 26.44 4.14 10.95
C LYS A 285 25.03 4.00 11.51
N ILE A 286 24.12 4.72 10.89
CA ILE A 286 22.67 4.67 11.20
C ILE A 286 22.07 3.47 10.48
N ASP A 287 21.22 2.69 11.19
CA ASP A 287 20.45 1.61 10.56
C ASP A 287 19.09 2.11 10.09
N GLY A 288 18.90 2.13 8.77
CA GLY A 288 17.65 2.56 8.11
C GLY A 288 16.44 1.71 8.51
N THR A 289 16.66 0.46 8.91
CA THR A 289 15.58 -0.46 9.30
C THR A 289 14.83 0.05 10.53
N TYR A 290 15.55 0.52 11.56
CA TYR A 290 14.92 1.07 12.76
C TYR A 290 14.11 2.34 12.48
N TRP A 291 14.59 3.18 11.56
CA TRP A 291 13.87 4.39 11.16
C TRP A 291 12.61 4.06 10.35
N ASN A 292 12.67 3.07 9.48
CA ASN A 292 11.51 2.60 8.74
C ASN A 292 10.46 1.96 9.65
N ILE A 293 10.87 1.12 10.62
CA ILE A 293 9.99 0.56 11.65
C ILE A 293 9.35 1.69 12.47
N SER A 294 10.11 2.71 12.86
CA SER A 294 9.60 3.87 13.60
C SER A 294 8.55 4.63 12.79
N ALA A 295 8.78 4.85 11.49
CA ALA A 295 7.82 5.48 10.59
C ALA A 295 6.51 4.68 10.52
N MET A 296 6.60 3.34 10.42
CA MET A 296 5.44 2.45 10.42
C MET A 296 4.68 2.48 11.75
N LEU A 297 5.38 2.44 12.89
CA LEU A 297 4.74 2.52 14.21
C LEU A 297 4.02 3.85 14.40
N LEU A 298 4.62 4.97 14.00
CA LEU A 298 3.99 6.28 14.01
C LEU A 298 2.75 6.31 13.10
N PHE A 299 2.86 5.76 11.89
CA PHE A 299 1.77 5.67 10.94
C PHE A 299 0.57 4.87 11.51
N VAL A 300 0.82 3.68 12.08
CA VAL A 300 -0.22 2.85 12.71
C VAL A 300 -0.88 3.59 13.87
N SER A 301 -0.07 4.09 14.80
CA SER A 301 -0.55 4.77 16.01
C SER A 301 -1.40 5.98 15.65
N THR A 302 -0.91 6.80 14.73
CA THR A 302 -1.63 8.01 14.31
C THR A 302 -2.89 7.70 13.51
N ARG A 303 -2.95 6.58 12.79
CA ARG A 303 -4.17 6.13 12.11
C ARG A 303 -5.28 5.83 13.12
N PHE A 304 -4.99 5.13 14.22
CA PHE A 304 -5.97 4.90 15.29
C PHE A 304 -6.39 6.20 15.98
N ILE A 305 -5.42 7.04 16.33
CA ILE A 305 -5.69 8.36 16.94
C ILE A 305 -6.52 9.23 16.00
N GLY A 306 -6.12 9.33 14.73
CA GLY A 306 -6.81 10.09 13.71
C GLY A 306 -8.25 9.61 13.49
N THR A 307 -8.45 8.29 13.44
CA THR A 307 -9.79 7.68 13.34
C THR A 307 -10.67 8.05 14.54
N ALA A 308 -10.10 8.06 15.74
CA ALA A 308 -10.81 8.49 16.95
C ALA A 308 -11.15 9.99 16.92
N LEU A 309 -10.24 10.84 16.43
CA LEU A 309 -10.45 12.28 16.28
C LEU A 309 -11.54 12.62 15.26
N MET A 310 -11.80 11.76 14.26
CA MET A 310 -12.88 11.93 13.28
C MET A 310 -14.29 11.94 13.91
N ARG A 311 -14.41 11.51 15.18
CA ARG A 311 -15.66 11.70 15.96
C ARG A 311 -15.95 13.15 16.30
N LYS A 312 -14.92 13.99 16.35
CA LYS A 312 -15.02 15.40 16.73
C LYS A 312 -14.68 16.35 15.59
N ILE A 313 -13.80 15.92 14.69
CA ILE A 313 -13.26 16.72 13.59
C ILE A 313 -13.78 16.16 12.27
N ASN A 314 -14.23 17.05 11.38
CA ASN A 314 -14.69 16.66 10.05
C ASN A 314 -13.53 16.00 9.26
N PRO A 315 -13.72 14.76 8.73
CA PRO A 315 -12.68 14.04 8.00
C PRO A 315 -12.08 14.82 6.82
N VAL A 316 -12.88 15.63 6.13
CA VAL A 316 -12.42 16.45 4.99
C VAL A 316 -11.46 17.55 5.44
N LYS A 317 -11.78 18.25 6.54
CA LYS A 317 -10.86 19.24 7.13
C LYS A 317 -9.59 18.58 7.62
N MET A 318 -9.71 17.42 8.24
CA MET A 318 -8.57 16.67 8.78
C MET A 318 -7.64 16.24 7.65
N LEU A 319 -8.18 15.75 6.52
CA LEU A 319 -7.40 15.44 5.32
C LEU A 319 -6.57 16.64 4.85
N THR A 320 -7.21 17.82 4.73
CA THR A 320 -6.53 19.06 4.29
C THR A 320 -5.39 19.44 5.22
N VAL A 321 -5.64 19.45 6.55
CA VAL A 321 -4.63 19.82 7.54
C VAL A 321 -3.47 18.82 7.56
N PHE A 322 -3.77 17.53 7.51
CA PHE A 322 -2.75 16.48 7.48
C PHE A 322 -1.91 16.56 6.20
N ALA A 323 -2.52 16.79 5.05
CA ALA A 323 -1.80 16.91 3.80
C ALA A 323 -0.88 18.15 3.79
N LEU A 324 -1.34 19.30 4.31
CA LEU A 324 -0.49 20.49 4.46
C LEU A 324 0.66 20.26 5.44
N ALA A 325 0.41 19.61 6.57
CA ALA A 325 1.47 19.30 7.55
C ALA A 325 2.52 18.33 6.96
N GLY A 326 2.07 17.29 6.23
CA GLY A 326 2.97 16.39 5.50
C GLY A 326 3.79 17.13 4.44
N SER A 327 3.18 18.07 3.70
CA SER A 327 3.89 18.92 2.72
C SER A 327 4.96 19.79 3.39
N LEU A 328 4.65 20.38 4.56
CA LEU A 328 5.63 21.17 5.31
C LEU A 328 6.81 20.32 5.79
N LEU A 329 6.57 19.07 6.18
CA LEU A 329 7.65 18.15 6.55
C LEU A 329 8.50 17.74 5.34
N CYS A 330 7.89 17.51 4.16
CA CYS A 330 8.67 17.30 2.93
C CYS A 330 9.53 18.51 2.59
N LEU A 331 9.01 19.72 2.77
CA LEU A 331 9.81 20.94 2.65
C LEU A 331 10.94 20.98 3.71
N GLY A 332 10.65 20.52 4.94
CA GLY A 332 11.66 20.33 5.98
C GLY A 332 12.78 19.39 5.55
N VAL A 333 12.46 18.26 4.90
CA VAL A 333 13.49 17.35 4.33
C VAL A 333 14.36 18.07 3.31
N ILE A 334 13.78 18.92 2.44
CA ILE A 334 14.52 19.66 1.40
C ILE A 334 15.47 20.70 2.02
N LEU A 335 15.01 21.39 3.05
CA LEU A 335 15.72 22.56 3.62
C LEU A 335 16.66 22.23 4.77
N THR A 336 16.62 21.00 5.30
CA THR A 336 17.47 20.58 6.43
C THR A 336 18.43 19.47 6.00
N THR A 337 19.50 19.30 6.75
CA THR A 337 20.53 18.29 6.50
C THR A 337 20.71 17.38 7.72
N GLY A 338 21.43 16.29 7.54
CA GLY A 338 21.77 15.36 8.63
C GLY A 338 20.52 14.65 9.21
N ILE A 339 20.60 14.36 10.50
CA ILE A 339 19.56 13.60 11.21
C ILE A 339 18.20 14.33 11.24
N LEU A 340 18.20 15.66 11.14
CA LEU A 340 16.97 16.45 11.15
C LEU A 340 16.12 16.21 9.91
N SER A 341 16.74 16.06 8.74
CA SER A 341 16.05 15.71 7.51
C SER A 341 15.39 14.32 7.61
N LEU A 342 16.09 13.35 8.22
CA LEU A 342 15.56 12.02 8.46
C LEU A 342 14.38 12.01 9.46
N ILE A 343 14.46 12.83 10.52
CA ILE A 343 13.35 13.04 11.46
C ILE A 343 12.14 13.62 10.74
N CYS A 344 12.32 14.68 9.92
CA CYS A 344 11.25 15.25 9.12
C CYS A 344 10.60 14.18 8.22
N LEU A 345 11.41 13.36 7.54
CA LEU A 345 10.93 12.30 6.65
C LEU A 345 10.09 11.26 7.39
N VAL A 346 10.56 10.78 8.53
CA VAL A 346 9.83 9.80 9.36
C VAL A 346 8.51 10.38 9.87
N LEU A 347 8.49 11.65 10.27
CA LEU A 347 7.30 12.34 10.75
C LEU A 347 6.24 12.56 9.65
N VAL A 348 6.61 12.56 8.36
CA VAL A 348 5.62 12.58 7.25
C VAL A 348 4.63 11.43 7.40
N SER A 349 5.08 10.26 7.89
CA SER A 349 4.25 9.07 8.09
C SER A 349 3.07 9.30 9.04
N VAL A 350 3.25 10.16 10.05
CA VAL A 350 2.18 10.58 10.98
C VAL A 350 0.99 11.15 10.20
N PHE A 351 1.27 12.07 9.29
CA PHE A 351 0.24 12.82 8.57
C PHE A 351 -0.33 12.04 7.37
N MET A 352 0.44 11.13 6.78
CA MET A 352 -0.05 10.26 5.72
C MET A 352 -1.06 9.20 6.22
N SER A 353 -1.09 8.93 7.52
CA SER A 353 -1.77 7.76 8.11
C SER A 353 -3.26 7.61 7.77
N ILE A 354 -4.02 8.70 7.68
CA ILE A 354 -5.48 8.68 7.44
C ILE A 354 -5.86 8.97 5.98
N MET A 355 -4.92 9.33 5.11
CA MET A 355 -5.24 9.92 3.81
C MET A 355 -5.95 8.92 2.88
N PHE A 356 -5.42 7.70 2.72
CA PHE A 356 -5.99 6.68 1.82
C PHE A 356 -7.49 6.46 2.06
N PRO A 357 -7.91 6.00 3.25
CA PRO A 357 -9.33 5.73 3.50
C PRO A 357 -10.19 6.98 3.51
N THR A 358 -9.61 8.15 3.82
CA THR A 358 -10.34 9.40 3.81
C THR A 358 -10.61 9.89 2.41
N ILE A 359 -9.63 9.89 1.50
CA ILE A 359 -9.81 10.21 0.08
C ILE A 359 -10.85 9.26 -0.53
N TYR A 360 -10.68 7.95 -0.28
CA TYR A 360 -11.59 6.91 -0.76
C TYR A 360 -13.04 7.15 -0.30
N GLY A 361 -13.23 7.40 0.99
CA GLY A 361 -14.56 7.67 1.56
C GLY A 361 -15.20 8.96 1.06
N ILE A 362 -14.39 10.01 0.77
CA ILE A 362 -14.87 11.26 0.21
C ILE A 362 -15.27 11.08 -1.25
N ALA A 363 -14.44 10.39 -2.04
CA ALA A 363 -14.65 10.21 -3.49
C ALA A 363 -15.88 9.36 -3.79
N LEU A 364 -16.19 8.35 -2.97
CA LEU A 364 -17.37 7.49 -3.14
C LEU A 364 -18.63 7.99 -2.43
N LYS A 365 -18.53 9.12 -1.70
CA LYS A 365 -19.67 9.65 -0.98
C LYS A 365 -20.79 10.03 -1.96
N ASP A 366 -22.01 9.66 -1.60
CA ASP A 366 -23.25 9.96 -2.33
C ASP A 366 -23.33 9.31 -3.74
N MET A 367 -22.46 8.33 -4.05
CA MET A 367 -22.48 7.61 -5.33
C MET A 367 -23.45 6.41 -5.36
N GLY A 368 -24.05 6.04 -4.22
CA GLY A 368 -25.02 4.94 -4.17
C GLY A 368 -24.48 3.63 -4.76
N GLU A 369 -25.25 3.01 -5.67
CA GLU A 369 -24.86 1.76 -6.35
C GLU A 369 -23.65 1.92 -7.27
N GLU A 370 -23.41 3.12 -7.80
CA GLU A 370 -22.25 3.39 -8.66
C GLU A 370 -20.91 3.33 -7.90
N ALA A 371 -20.95 3.40 -6.57
CA ALA A 371 -19.76 3.23 -5.74
C ALA A 371 -19.03 1.89 -5.98
N LYS A 372 -19.76 0.83 -6.41
CA LYS A 372 -19.17 -0.46 -6.76
C LYS A 372 -18.25 -0.35 -7.98
N LEU A 373 -18.69 0.35 -9.02
CA LEU A 373 -17.90 0.54 -10.22
C LEU A 373 -16.82 1.62 -10.00
N ALA A 374 -17.17 2.70 -9.31
CA ALA A 374 -16.25 3.78 -9.00
C ALA A 374 -15.10 3.35 -8.08
N SER A 375 -15.31 2.32 -7.24
CA SER A 375 -14.24 1.76 -6.40
C SER A 375 -13.03 1.30 -7.22
N SER A 376 -13.26 0.75 -8.41
CA SER A 376 -12.17 0.26 -9.27
C SER A 376 -11.18 1.35 -9.67
N GLY A 377 -11.66 2.56 -9.97
CA GLY A 377 -10.77 3.68 -10.32
C GLY A 377 -9.87 4.11 -9.17
N LEU A 378 -10.38 4.08 -7.93
CA LEU A 378 -9.59 4.38 -6.74
C LEU A 378 -8.56 3.30 -6.43
N ILE A 379 -8.87 2.03 -6.74
CA ILE A 379 -7.91 0.93 -6.61
C ILE A 379 -6.87 0.96 -7.73
N MET A 380 -7.28 1.24 -8.97
CA MET A 380 -6.32 1.46 -10.07
C MET A 380 -5.34 2.61 -9.78
N ALA A 381 -5.76 3.63 -9.02
CA ALA A 381 -4.91 4.74 -8.61
C ALA A 381 -3.68 4.31 -7.76
N ILE A 382 -3.71 3.11 -7.15
CA ILE A 382 -2.56 2.50 -6.45
C ILE A 382 -1.32 2.38 -7.37
N VAL A 383 -1.54 2.31 -8.67
CA VAL A 383 -0.48 2.33 -9.69
C VAL A 383 0.44 3.56 -9.57
N GLY A 384 -0.01 4.66 -8.94
CA GLY A 384 0.85 5.80 -8.60
C GLY A 384 2.08 5.44 -7.79
N GLY A 385 1.97 4.40 -6.92
CA GLY A 385 3.09 3.84 -6.16
C GLY A 385 4.13 3.07 -7.00
N ALA A 386 3.81 2.74 -8.27
CA ALA A 386 4.78 2.12 -9.18
C ALA A 386 5.54 3.16 -10.01
N PHE A 387 4.87 4.22 -10.45
CA PHE A 387 5.46 5.20 -11.38
C PHE A 387 6.18 6.36 -10.68
N LEU A 388 5.57 6.96 -9.65
CA LEU A 388 6.10 8.16 -9.01
C LEU A 388 7.45 7.93 -8.29
N PRO A 389 7.68 6.79 -7.60
CA PRO A 389 9.00 6.49 -7.04
C PRO A 389 10.11 6.37 -8.08
N LYS A 390 9.80 5.89 -9.30
CA LYS A 390 10.78 5.84 -10.40
C LYS A 390 11.19 7.24 -10.85
N ILE A 391 10.23 8.17 -10.87
CA ILE A 391 10.53 9.58 -11.20
C ILE A 391 11.38 10.20 -10.10
N GLN A 392 11.10 9.91 -8.82
CA GLN A 392 11.90 10.38 -7.70
C GLN A 392 13.34 9.83 -7.77
N ALA A 393 13.48 8.52 -8.03
CA ALA A 393 14.79 7.90 -8.21
C ALA A 393 15.58 8.55 -9.35
N ALA A 394 14.95 8.83 -10.50
CA ALA A 394 15.58 9.54 -11.59
C ALA A 394 16.06 10.96 -11.21
N ILE A 395 15.34 11.64 -10.30
CA ILE A 395 15.81 12.94 -9.77
C ILE A 395 17.02 12.73 -8.86
N MET A 396 17.07 11.66 -8.07
CA MET A 396 18.21 11.34 -7.21
C MET A 396 19.47 11.00 -8.03
N ASP A 397 19.28 10.34 -9.17
CA ASP A 397 20.37 9.90 -10.05
C ASP A 397 20.93 11.04 -10.95
N PHE A 398 20.31 12.23 -10.95
CA PHE A 398 20.77 13.36 -11.78
C PHE A 398 22.16 13.87 -11.39
N GLY A 399 22.62 13.62 -10.15
CA GLY A 399 23.94 13.99 -9.65
C GLY A 399 25.02 12.94 -9.89
N ASP A 400 24.67 11.74 -10.34
CA ASP A 400 25.65 10.69 -10.58
C ASP A 400 26.45 10.95 -11.87
N THR A 401 27.76 10.79 -11.76
CA THR A 401 28.67 10.89 -12.90
C THR A 401 28.39 9.78 -13.90
N VAL A 402 27.75 10.10 -15.01
CA VAL A 402 27.66 9.20 -16.15
C VAL A 402 28.93 9.34 -16.97
N ASN A 403 29.78 8.29 -17.02
CA ASN A 403 31.03 8.24 -17.76
C ASN A 403 32.11 9.27 -17.33
N GLY A 404 32.14 9.63 -16.03
CA GLY A 404 33.17 10.53 -15.50
C GLY A 404 32.97 12.01 -15.81
N THR A 405 31.78 12.39 -16.29
CA THR A 405 31.34 13.77 -16.47
C THR A 405 30.25 14.09 -15.47
N GLU A 406 30.47 15.10 -14.60
CA GLU A 406 29.41 15.60 -13.70
C GLU A 406 28.28 16.20 -14.55
N VAL A 407 27.14 15.54 -14.58
CA VAL A 407 26.06 15.96 -15.48
C VAL A 407 25.12 16.96 -14.84
N PHE A 408 25.18 17.31 -13.57
CA PHE A 408 24.39 18.38 -12.93
C PHE A 408 24.80 18.68 -11.46
N GLY A 409 26.05 18.42 -11.06
CA GLY A 409 26.54 18.61 -9.68
C GLY A 409 26.35 20.01 -9.09
N ASP A 410 26.13 21.05 -9.91
CA ASP A 410 26.07 22.44 -9.46
C ASP A 410 24.76 23.18 -9.78
N ILE A 411 23.73 22.53 -10.33
CA ILE A 411 22.50 23.23 -10.75
C ILE A 411 21.52 23.40 -9.59
N VAL A 412 21.60 22.57 -8.54
CA VAL A 412 20.81 22.79 -7.32
C VAL A 412 21.57 23.76 -6.41
N THR A 413 21.59 25.01 -6.83
CA THR A 413 22.27 26.12 -6.14
C THR A 413 21.78 26.26 -4.70
N GLY A 414 22.70 26.31 -3.75
CA GLY A 414 22.42 26.63 -2.36
C GLY A 414 22.64 25.49 -1.34
N GLY A 415 23.42 24.45 -1.69
CA GLY A 415 23.79 23.38 -0.76
C GLY A 415 22.70 22.30 -0.55
N ILE A 416 21.69 22.27 -1.42
CA ILE A 416 20.66 21.21 -1.44
C ILE A 416 21.16 20.12 -2.38
N THR A 417 21.28 18.89 -1.88
CA THR A 417 21.67 17.72 -2.68
C THR A 417 20.48 17.14 -3.43
N GLU A 418 20.75 16.35 -4.48
CA GLU A 418 19.74 15.74 -5.34
C GLU A 418 18.74 14.87 -4.54
N ILE A 419 19.25 14.13 -3.55
CA ILE A 419 18.40 13.32 -2.67
C ILE A 419 17.41 14.20 -1.90
N HIS A 420 17.84 15.33 -1.35
CA HIS A 420 16.94 16.25 -0.65
C HIS A 420 15.98 16.94 -1.62
N PHE A 421 16.49 17.36 -2.80
CA PHE A 421 15.66 18.00 -3.83
C PHE A 421 14.59 17.07 -4.38
N SER A 422 14.84 15.75 -4.44
CA SER A 422 13.86 14.77 -4.92
C SER A 422 12.53 14.80 -4.14
N PHE A 423 12.56 15.31 -2.89
CA PHE A 423 11.36 15.47 -2.07
C PHE A 423 10.40 16.58 -2.54
N ILE A 424 10.77 17.35 -3.59
CA ILE A 424 9.84 18.24 -4.29
C ILE A 424 8.65 17.46 -4.88
N LEU A 425 8.87 16.21 -5.29
CA LEU A 425 7.82 15.38 -5.89
C LEU A 425 6.76 14.94 -4.87
N PRO A 426 7.11 14.30 -3.73
CA PRO A 426 6.11 14.00 -2.69
C PRO A 426 5.49 15.28 -2.10
N LEU A 427 6.21 16.40 -2.01
CA LEU A 427 5.64 17.68 -1.60
C LEU A 427 4.51 18.12 -2.54
N ILE A 428 4.72 18.13 -3.86
CA ILE A 428 3.69 18.47 -4.85
C ILE A 428 2.51 17.51 -4.77
N CYS A 429 2.77 16.22 -4.61
CA CYS A 429 1.74 15.21 -4.45
C CYS A 429 0.85 15.49 -3.23
N LEU A 430 1.43 15.79 -2.07
CA LEU A 430 0.69 16.10 -0.85
C LEU A 430 -0.05 17.43 -0.93
N LEU A 431 0.51 18.45 -1.60
CA LEU A 431 -0.19 19.70 -1.88
C LEU A 431 -1.44 19.47 -2.75
N PHE A 432 -1.37 18.55 -3.73
CA PHE A 432 -2.54 18.16 -4.51
C PHE A 432 -3.61 17.48 -3.64
N VAL A 433 -3.22 16.63 -2.70
CA VAL A 433 -4.14 16.02 -1.72
C VAL A 433 -4.78 17.09 -0.84
N ALA A 434 -4.02 18.10 -0.40
CA ALA A 434 -4.55 19.24 0.36
C ALA A 434 -5.57 20.04 -0.46
N PHE A 435 -5.25 20.32 -1.71
CA PHE A 435 -6.18 20.97 -2.66
C PHE A 435 -7.47 20.16 -2.82
N TYR A 436 -7.38 18.84 -3.00
CA TYR A 436 -8.55 17.96 -3.06
C TYR A 436 -9.42 18.05 -1.79
N GLY A 437 -8.81 17.99 -0.63
CA GLY A 437 -9.53 18.14 0.64
C GLY A 437 -10.24 19.50 0.76
N PHE A 438 -9.57 20.58 0.40
CA PHE A 438 -10.14 21.92 0.39
C PHE A 438 -11.29 22.06 -0.62
N TYR A 439 -11.13 21.55 -1.84
CA TYR A 439 -12.16 21.51 -2.85
C TYR A 439 -13.41 20.74 -2.38
N ALA A 440 -13.20 19.53 -1.84
CA ALA A 440 -14.28 18.71 -1.29
C ALA A 440 -15.03 19.40 -0.14
N TYR A 441 -14.32 20.16 0.69
CA TYR A 441 -14.95 20.95 1.77
C TYR A 441 -15.84 22.09 1.23
N ARG A 442 -15.38 22.80 0.20
CA ARG A 442 -16.15 23.89 -0.43
C ARG A 442 -17.42 23.36 -1.13
N VAL A 443 -17.30 22.30 -1.92
CA VAL A 443 -18.44 21.70 -2.63
C VAL A 443 -19.54 21.29 -1.63
N LYS A 444 -19.18 20.71 -0.49
CA LYS A 444 -20.14 20.34 0.58
C LYS A 444 -20.82 21.55 1.23
N ARG A 445 -20.12 22.66 1.35
CA ARG A 445 -20.69 23.88 1.96
C ARG A 445 -21.75 24.53 1.08
N VAL A 446 -21.54 24.46 -0.23
CA VAL A 446 -22.49 25.00 -1.24
C VAL A 446 -23.74 24.12 -1.36
N ILE A 447 -23.64 22.79 -1.18
CA ILE A 447 -24.81 21.89 -1.26
C ILE A 447 -25.66 21.93 0.02
N ASN A 448 -25.10 22.33 1.17
CA ASN A 448 -25.80 22.42 2.45
C ASN A 448 -26.24 23.85 2.80
N SER A 449 -25.94 24.86 1.99
CA SER A 449 -26.47 26.23 2.04
C SER A 449 -27.63 26.40 1.06
#